data_437bb70896a1a33f7a42dd7c9ec66144
#
_entry.id   437bb70896a1a33f7a42dd7c9ec66144
#
_cell.length_a   1.000
_cell.length_b   1.000
_cell.length_c   1.000
_cell.angle_alpha   90.00
_cell.angle_beta   90.00
_cell.angle_gamma   90.00
#
_symmetry.space_group_name_H-M   'P 1'
#
loop_
_entity.id
_entity.type
_entity.pdbx_description
1 polymer ?
#
loop_
_entity_poly.entity_id
_entity_poly.type
_entity_poly.pdbx_seq_one_letter_code
_entity_poly.pdbx_strand_id
1 'polypeptide(L)'
;MSDLKLFEDLIALAQTGSFVRAAELRHVTHPAFGRRIRALETWAGAPLVERGRTPVVLTAQGEALLQAAGQVVEQVDRVREQLRSAGRQEERILRIGTGRSLARTLVADWIARLRQRPXXXXXXXXXXXRACWTARRWNCLPA
;
A
#
# COMPACT_ATOMS: atom_id res chain seq x y z
N MET A 1 -15.55 15.75 10.29
CA MET A 1 -14.28 15.57 9.55
C MET A 1 -13.74 14.19 9.92
N SER A 2 -13.22 13.44 8.96
CA SER A 2 -12.78 12.06 9.22
C SER A 2 -11.49 12.07 10.07
N ASP A 3 -11.46 11.32 11.16
CA ASP A 3 -10.30 11.20 12.07
C ASP A 3 -9.05 10.74 11.33
N LEU A 4 -9.22 9.90 10.31
CA LEU A 4 -8.11 9.44 9.47
C LEU A 4 -7.35 10.60 8.82
N LYS A 5 -8.05 11.65 8.35
CA LYS A 5 -7.39 12.83 7.78
C LYS A 5 -6.54 13.58 8.81
N LEU A 6 -6.98 13.59 10.06
CA LEU A 6 -6.21 14.21 11.14
C LEU A 6 -4.92 13.43 11.44
N PHE A 7 -4.99 12.08 11.37
CA PHE A 7 -3.81 11.24 11.54
C PHE A 7 -2.81 11.44 10.39
N GLU A 8 -3.31 11.52 9.15
CA GLU A 8 -2.47 11.82 7.98
C GLU A 8 -1.81 13.21 8.10
N ASP A 9 -2.52 14.19 8.67
CA ASP A 9 -1.99 15.54 8.89
C ASP A 9 -0.86 15.53 9.95
N LEU A 10 -0.99 14.74 11.02
CA LEU A 10 0.06 14.57 12.02
C LEU A 10 1.32 13.93 11.41
N ILE A 11 1.12 12.89 10.59
CA ILE A 11 2.21 12.20 9.87
C ILE A 11 2.94 13.21 8.95
N ALA A 12 2.20 14.01 8.19
CA ALA A 12 2.77 15.03 7.29
C ALA A 12 3.57 16.09 8.09
N LEU A 13 3.06 16.50 9.26
CA LEU A 13 3.76 17.45 10.13
C LEU A 13 5.07 16.87 10.66
N ALA A 14 5.05 15.62 11.11
CA ALA A 14 6.24 14.92 11.61
C ALA A 14 7.31 14.79 10.51
N GLN A 15 6.89 14.43 9.29
CA GLN A 15 7.80 14.27 8.16
C GLN A 15 8.46 15.57 7.70
N THR A 16 7.71 16.68 7.71
CA THR A 16 8.19 17.96 7.17
C THR A 16 8.86 18.85 8.22
N GLY A 17 8.52 18.68 9.49
CA GLY A 17 8.97 19.56 10.58
C GLY A 17 8.48 20.99 10.46
N SER A 18 7.47 21.25 9.63
CA SER A 18 7.00 22.62 9.32
C SER A 18 5.52 22.65 9.00
N PHE A 19 4.78 23.52 9.67
CA PHE A 19 3.35 23.69 9.42
C PHE A 19 3.07 24.17 7.98
N VAL A 20 3.95 25.01 7.42
CA VAL A 20 3.79 25.52 6.05
C VAL A 20 3.98 24.37 5.04
N ARG A 21 5.08 23.63 5.15
CA ARG A 21 5.39 22.51 4.24
C ARG A 21 4.36 21.38 4.38
N ALA A 22 3.92 21.10 5.60
CA ALA A 22 2.87 20.10 5.83
C ALA A 22 1.55 20.51 5.20
N ALA A 23 1.17 21.79 5.32
CA ALA A 23 -0.05 22.32 4.69
C ALA A 23 0.01 22.18 3.16
N GLU A 24 1.15 22.51 2.55
CA GLU A 24 1.39 22.33 1.11
C GLU A 24 1.25 20.85 0.71
N LEU A 25 1.91 19.96 1.44
CA LEU A 25 1.86 18.52 1.19
C LEU A 25 0.42 17.97 1.29
N ARG A 26 -0.38 18.53 2.20
CA ARG A 26 -1.78 18.13 2.40
C ARG A 26 -2.78 18.91 1.55
N HIS A 27 -2.30 19.82 0.69
CA HIS A 27 -3.11 20.65 -0.21
C HIS A 27 -4.16 21.47 0.54
N VAL A 28 -3.75 22.08 1.66
CA VAL A 28 -4.61 22.96 2.46
C VAL A 28 -3.86 24.26 2.79
N THR A 29 -4.59 25.29 3.20
CA THR A 29 -3.96 26.53 3.65
C THR A 29 -3.33 26.34 5.05
N HIS A 30 -2.26 27.07 5.34
CA HIS A 30 -1.58 27.02 6.63
C HIS A 30 -2.55 27.24 7.82
N PRO A 31 -3.46 28.22 7.80
CA PRO A 31 -4.42 28.36 8.90
C PRO A 31 -5.37 27.16 9.04
N ALA A 32 -5.81 26.59 7.92
CA ALA A 32 -6.67 25.40 7.95
C ALA A 32 -5.93 24.20 8.54
N PHE A 33 -4.66 24.00 8.16
CA PHE A 33 -3.82 22.93 8.69
C PHE A 33 -3.63 23.09 10.20
N GLY A 34 -3.34 24.33 10.68
CA GLY A 34 -3.20 24.60 12.10
C GLY A 34 -4.48 24.26 12.89
N ARG A 35 -5.66 24.59 12.32
CA ARG A 35 -6.95 24.22 12.96
C ARG A 35 -7.13 22.69 13.04
N ARG A 36 -6.69 21.94 12.01
CA ARG A 36 -6.77 20.48 12.02
C ARG A 36 -5.88 19.84 13.09
N ILE A 37 -4.66 20.35 13.27
CA ILE A 37 -3.77 19.86 14.33
C ILE A 37 -4.38 20.17 15.70
N ARG A 38 -4.95 21.37 15.90
CA ARG A 38 -5.65 21.69 17.17
C ARG A 38 -6.87 20.77 17.39
N ALA A 39 -7.62 20.45 16.34
CA ALA A 39 -8.73 19.50 16.45
C ALA A 39 -8.24 18.12 16.87
N LEU A 40 -7.09 17.69 16.35
CA LEU A 40 -6.47 16.42 16.76
C LEU A 40 -6.00 16.48 18.22
N GLU A 41 -5.43 17.59 18.67
CA GLU A 41 -5.04 17.79 20.08
C GLU A 41 -6.27 17.75 21.00
N THR A 42 -7.38 18.35 20.57
CA THR A 42 -8.65 18.30 21.31
C THR A 42 -9.19 16.87 21.36
N TRP A 43 -9.15 16.15 20.24
CA TRP A 43 -9.57 14.74 20.17
C TRP A 43 -8.71 13.86 21.07
N ALA A 44 -7.38 14.09 21.08
CA ALA A 44 -6.42 13.32 21.88
C ALA A 44 -6.45 13.69 23.38
N GLY A 45 -6.99 14.86 23.72
CA GLY A 45 -7.01 15.38 25.10
C GLY A 45 -5.63 15.81 25.60
N ALA A 46 -4.65 16.01 24.71
CA ALA A 46 -3.28 16.37 25.08
C ALA A 46 -2.61 17.18 23.97
N PRO A 47 -1.67 18.07 24.34
CA PRO A 47 -0.85 18.75 23.32
C PRO A 47 0.05 17.74 22.62
N LEU A 48 0.07 17.78 21.30
CA LEU A 48 0.85 16.86 20.47
C LEU A 48 2.11 17.51 19.91
N VAL A 49 2.17 18.85 19.94
CA VAL A 49 3.24 19.64 19.32
C VAL A 49 3.80 20.63 20.37
N GLU A 50 5.12 20.72 20.46
CA GLU A 50 5.79 21.75 21.26
C GLU A 50 5.67 23.11 20.55
N ARG A 51 5.13 24.09 21.25
CA ARG A 51 4.93 25.43 20.70
C ARG A 51 6.24 26.21 20.68
N GLY A 52 6.41 27.03 19.66
CA GLY A 52 7.53 27.96 19.57
C GLY A 52 8.85 27.35 19.13
N ARG A 53 8.87 26.10 18.69
CA ARG A 53 10.07 25.46 18.15
C ARG A 53 10.08 25.40 16.62
N THR A 54 11.25 25.65 16.06
CA THR A 54 11.51 25.50 14.62
C THR A 54 12.84 24.73 14.48
N PRO A 55 12.88 23.54 13.90
CA PRO A 55 11.75 22.79 13.35
C PRO A 55 10.74 22.35 14.41
N VAL A 56 9.53 22.04 13.95
CA VAL A 56 8.44 21.58 14.81
C VAL A 56 8.84 20.26 15.48
N VAL A 57 8.64 20.18 16.77
CA VAL A 57 8.95 18.98 17.59
C VAL A 57 7.63 18.45 18.17
N LEU A 58 7.45 17.15 18.14
CA LEU A 58 6.31 16.49 18.79
C LEU A 58 6.57 16.33 20.29
N THR A 59 5.49 16.32 21.06
CA THR A 59 5.53 15.92 22.48
C THR A 59 5.64 14.39 22.59
N ALA A 60 5.88 13.86 23.78
CA ALA A 60 5.86 12.42 24.02
C ALA A 60 4.50 11.80 23.62
N GLN A 61 3.39 12.52 23.89
CA GLN A 61 2.05 12.11 23.47
C GLN A 61 1.90 12.17 21.94
N GLY A 62 2.49 13.19 21.30
CA GLY A 62 2.52 13.34 19.86
C GLY A 62 3.25 12.18 19.20
N GLU A 63 4.40 11.76 19.72
CA GLU A 63 5.17 10.62 19.21
C GLU A 63 4.39 9.31 19.35
N ALA A 64 3.77 9.09 20.51
CA ALA A 64 2.95 7.90 20.75
C ALA A 64 1.78 7.83 19.78
N LEU A 65 1.09 8.97 19.59
CA LEU A 65 -0.02 9.04 18.63
C LEU A 65 0.47 8.87 17.18
N LEU A 66 1.64 9.41 16.83
CA LEU A 66 2.23 9.27 15.50
C LEU A 66 2.43 7.79 15.14
N GLN A 67 2.98 6.99 16.06
CA GLN A 67 3.16 5.56 15.84
C GLN A 67 1.83 4.84 15.61
N ALA A 68 0.83 5.12 16.45
CA ALA A 68 -0.50 4.54 16.32
C ALA A 68 -1.18 4.98 15.01
N ALA A 69 -1.09 6.26 14.68
CA ALA A 69 -1.66 6.83 13.45
C ALA A 69 -1.07 6.18 12.20
N GLY A 70 0.25 5.95 12.18
CA GLY A 70 0.92 5.26 11.08
C GLY A 70 0.35 3.87 10.84
N GLN A 71 0.20 3.08 11.90
CA GLN A 71 -0.37 1.73 11.83
C GLN A 71 -1.82 1.74 11.32
N VAL A 72 -2.63 2.68 11.81
CA VAL A 72 -4.04 2.79 11.42
C VAL A 72 -4.16 3.16 9.94
N VAL A 73 -3.41 4.17 9.48
CA VAL A 73 -3.43 4.60 8.08
C VAL A 73 -2.98 3.45 7.17
N GLU A 74 -1.88 2.79 7.51
CA GLU A 74 -1.37 1.65 6.73
C GLU A 74 -2.39 0.50 6.67
N GLN A 75 -3.05 0.20 7.78
CA GLN A 75 -4.07 -0.85 7.82
C GLN A 75 -5.27 -0.51 6.92
N VAL A 76 -5.73 0.74 6.96
CA VAL A 76 -6.83 1.19 6.10
C VAL A 76 -6.43 1.13 4.63
N ASP A 77 -5.21 1.54 4.30
CA ASP A 77 -4.72 1.49 2.92
C ASP A 77 -4.55 0.05 2.41
N ARG A 78 -4.11 -0.88 3.25
CA ARG A 78 -4.06 -2.32 2.91
C ARG A 78 -5.45 -2.85 2.57
N VAL A 79 -6.46 -2.55 3.40
CA VAL A 79 -7.84 -2.98 3.16
C VAL A 79 -8.38 -2.35 1.88
N ARG A 80 -8.12 -1.06 1.68
CA ARG A 80 -8.53 -0.34 0.46
C ARG A 80 -7.94 -0.99 -0.80
N GLU A 81 -6.66 -1.38 -0.76
CA GLU A 81 -6.00 -2.05 -1.88
C GLU A 81 -6.55 -3.46 -2.10
N GLN A 82 -6.84 -4.20 -1.04
CA GLN A 82 -7.50 -5.52 -1.13
C GLN A 82 -8.87 -5.41 -1.82
N LEU A 83 -9.67 -4.39 -1.46
CA LEU A 83 -10.97 -4.17 -2.08
C LEU A 83 -10.83 -3.79 -3.56
N ARG A 84 -9.87 -2.96 -3.90
CA ARG A 84 -9.57 -2.61 -5.29
C ARG A 84 -9.11 -3.82 -6.10
N SER A 85 -8.27 -4.66 -5.52
CA SER A 85 -7.77 -5.87 -6.20
C SER A 85 -8.84 -6.96 -6.28
N ALA A 86 -9.74 -7.05 -5.32
CA ALA A 86 -10.89 -7.98 -5.36
C ALA A 86 -11.87 -7.59 -6.48
N GLY A 87 -12.08 -6.28 -6.69
CA GLY A 87 -12.89 -5.77 -7.81
C GLY A 87 -12.19 -5.93 -9.16
N ARG A 88 -10.87 -6.01 -9.17
CA ARG A 88 -10.05 -6.32 -10.34
C ARG A 88 -9.68 -7.81 -10.32
N GLN A 89 -10.66 -8.68 -10.32
CA GLN A 89 -10.43 -10.10 -10.58
C GLN A 89 -10.21 -10.32 -12.10
N GLU A 90 -9.60 -9.34 -12.75
CA GLU A 90 -8.94 -9.53 -14.04
C GLU A 90 -7.71 -10.39 -13.78
N GLU A 91 -7.71 -11.52 -14.42
CA GLU A 91 -6.68 -12.53 -14.42
C GLU A 91 -5.26 -11.91 -14.38
N ARG A 92 -4.58 -12.06 -13.26
CA ARG A 92 -3.12 -11.84 -13.20
C ARG A 92 -2.47 -12.93 -14.04
N ILE A 93 -2.46 -12.72 -15.35
CA ILE A 93 -1.87 -13.66 -16.30
C ILE A 93 -0.35 -13.43 -16.28
N LEU A 94 0.36 -14.33 -15.65
CA LEU A 94 1.80 -14.40 -15.81
C LEU A 94 2.10 -15.19 -17.09
N ARG A 95 2.56 -14.51 -18.12
CA ARG A 95 2.97 -15.15 -19.39
C ARG A 95 4.46 -15.50 -19.30
N ILE A 96 4.74 -16.80 -19.28
CA ILE A 96 6.12 -17.29 -19.24
C ILE A 96 6.41 -17.93 -20.60
N GLY A 97 7.32 -17.33 -21.37
CA GLY A 97 7.85 -17.92 -22.59
C GLY A 97 9.05 -18.81 -22.26
N THR A 98 9.00 -20.06 -22.65
CA THR A 98 10.11 -20.99 -22.41
C THR A 98 10.20 -22.02 -23.55
N GLY A 99 11.41 -22.52 -23.79
CA GLY A 99 11.63 -23.61 -24.75
C GLY A 99 10.96 -24.91 -24.30
N ARG A 100 10.64 -25.78 -25.28
CA ARG A 100 9.87 -27.02 -25.04
C ARG A 100 10.49 -27.93 -23.98
N SER A 101 11.81 -28.06 -23.96
CA SER A 101 12.52 -28.91 -23.01
C SER A 101 12.39 -28.39 -21.57
N LEU A 102 12.57 -27.08 -21.38
CA LEU A 102 12.44 -26.42 -20.06
C LEU A 102 10.99 -26.43 -19.57
N ALA A 103 10.02 -26.29 -20.48
CA ALA A 103 8.60 -26.30 -20.14
C ALA A 103 8.18 -27.65 -19.54
N ARG A 104 8.71 -28.76 -20.06
CA ARG A 104 8.32 -30.12 -19.63
C ARG A 104 8.97 -30.54 -18.31
N THR A 105 10.17 -30.07 -18.04
CA THR A 105 10.93 -30.52 -16.87
C THR A 105 10.89 -29.51 -15.70
N LEU A 106 11.44 -28.33 -15.90
CA LEU A 106 11.59 -27.37 -14.82
C LEU A 106 10.31 -26.59 -14.52
N VAL A 107 9.61 -26.10 -15.58
CA VAL A 107 8.44 -25.25 -15.36
C VAL A 107 7.27 -26.06 -14.82
N ALA A 108 7.06 -27.28 -15.31
CA ALA A 108 6.01 -28.16 -14.82
C ALA A 108 6.20 -28.51 -13.34
N ASP A 109 7.42 -28.87 -12.95
CA ASP A 109 7.77 -29.19 -11.55
C ASP A 109 7.64 -27.94 -10.64
N TRP A 110 8.10 -26.79 -11.11
CA TRP A 110 8.00 -25.53 -10.39
C TRP A 110 6.53 -25.11 -10.16
N ILE A 111 5.68 -25.24 -11.18
CA ILE A 111 4.24 -24.96 -11.07
C ILE A 111 3.58 -25.94 -10.09
N ALA A 112 3.96 -27.21 -10.15
CA ALA A 112 3.44 -28.23 -9.22
C ALA A 112 3.78 -27.88 -7.77
N ARG A 113 5.01 -27.45 -7.51
CA ARG A 113 5.45 -27.02 -6.17
C ARG A 113 4.74 -25.75 -5.71
N LEU A 114 4.48 -24.79 -6.60
CA LEU A 114 3.73 -23.57 -6.27
C LEU A 114 2.27 -23.90 -5.89
N ARG A 115 1.67 -24.88 -6.53
CA ARG A 115 0.29 -25.34 -6.21
C ARG A 115 0.18 -26.01 -4.85
N GLN A 116 1.26 -26.57 -4.34
CA GLN A 116 1.29 -27.26 -3.04
C GLN A 116 1.46 -26.29 -1.86
N ARG A 117 1.76 -25.01 -2.10
CA ARG A 117 1.86 -23.99 -1.02
C ARG A 117 0.49 -23.39 -0.75
N PRO A 118 -0.13 -23.78 0.38
CA PRO A 118 -1.41 -23.20 0.78
C PRO A 118 -1.19 -21.76 1.19
N UNK A 119 -1.78 -21.11 0.53
CA UNK A 119 -1.71 -19.73 0.91
C UNK A 119 -1.82 -18.79 -0.22
N UNK A 120 -1.94 -18.21 -0.50
CA UNK A 120 -1.95 -17.23 -1.41
C UNK A 120 -2.11 -17.70 -2.83
N UNK A 121 -2.29 -18.76 -2.71
CA UNK A 121 -2.19 -19.35 -3.96
C UNK A 121 -3.53 -19.67 -4.62
N UNK A 122 -4.42 -19.26 -4.16
CA UNK A 122 -5.61 -19.48 -4.82
C UNK A 122 -5.74 -18.79 -6.14
N UNK A 123 -5.04 -18.00 -6.22
CA UNK A 123 -5.00 -17.32 -7.45
C UNK A 123 -4.21 -17.98 -8.51
N UNK A 124 -3.53 -18.57 -8.14
CA UNK A 124 -2.61 -19.16 -9.04
C UNK A 124 -3.13 -20.41 -9.72
N UNK A 125 -3.94 -20.86 -9.26
CA UNK A 125 -4.40 -22.03 -9.85
C UNK A 125 -5.16 -21.80 -11.13
N UNK A 126 -5.60 -20.93 -11.20
CA UNK A 126 -6.21 -20.62 -12.40
C UNK A 126 -5.31 -20.22 -13.49
N UNK A 127 -4.42 -19.85 -13.09
CA UNK A 127 -3.45 -19.48 -14.05
C UNK A 127 -2.70 -20.62 -14.65
N UNK A 128 -2.68 -21.39 -14.03
CA UNK A 128 -1.96 -22.47 -14.52
C UNK A 128 -2.64 -23.32 -15.52
N UNK A 129 -3.64 -23.20 -15.43
CA UNK A 129 -4.29 -23.97 -16.39
C UNK A 129 -4.31 -23.34 -17.77
N ARG A 130 -4.15 -22.21 -17.91
CA ARG A 130 -4.12 -21.59 -19.23
C ARG A 130 -2.73 -21.48 -19.86
N ALA A 131 -1.69 -21.55 -19.14
CA ALA A 131 -0.32 -21.47 -19.66
C ALA A 131 0.01 -22.64 -20.61
N CYS A 132 -0.64 -23.74 -20.48
CA CYS A 132 -0.38 -24.90 -21.36
C CYS A 132 -1.04 -24.78 -22.74
N TRP A 133 -2.03 -23.88 -22.90
CA TRP A 133 -2.80 -23.77 -24.16
C TRP A 133 -2.21 -22.77 -25.15
N THR A 134 -1.49 -21.75 -24.66
CA THR A 134 -0.94 -20.72 -25.55
C THR A 134 0.40 -21.11 -26.18
N ALA A 135 1.01 -22.20 -25.74
CA ALA A 135 2.27 -22.68 -26.32
C ALA A 135 2.12 -23.24 -27.76
N ARG A 136 0.88 -23.43 -28.24
CA ARG A 136 0.65 -23.98 -29.58
C ARG A 136 0.59 -22.94 -30.72
N ARG A 137 0.63 -21.64 -30.38
CA ARG A 137 0.38 -20.60 -31.39
C ARG A 137 1.63 -19.89 -31.92
N TRP A 138 2.82 -20.32 -31.51
CA TRP A 138 4.08 -19.68 -31.94
C TRP A 138 4.84 -20.42 -33.05
N ASN A 139 4.18 -21.31 -33.75
CA ASN A 139 4.87 -22.14 -34.75
C ASN A 139 4.55 -21.75 -36.23
N CYS A 140 4.16 -20.51 -36.48
CA CYS A 140 3.92 -20.03 -37.82
C CYS A 140 4.60 -18.68 -38.07
N LEU A 141 5.92 -18.72 -38.24
CA LEU A 141 6.62 -17.70 -39.03
C LEU A 141 7.44 -18.45 -40.08
N PRO A 142 7.16 -18.25 -41.38
CA PRO A 142 7.98 -18.87 -42.42
C PRO A 142 9.34 -18.18 -42.52
N ALA A 143 10.33 -18.94 -42.96
CA ALA A 143 11.69 -18.48 -43.21
C ALA A 143 11.75 -17.41 -44.33
#